data_6cd3e5ed89b913e0486a92008ff1e03c
#
_entry.id   6cd3e5ed89b913e0486a92008ff1e03c
#
_cell.length_a   1.000
_cell.length_b   1.000
_cell.length_c   1.000
_cell.angle_alpha   90.00
_cell.angle_beta   90.00
_cell.angle_gamma   90.00
#
_symmetry.space_group_name_H-M   'P 1'
#
loop_
_entity.id
_entity.type
_entity.pdbx_description
1 polymer ?
#
loop_
_entity_poly.entity_id
_entity_poly.type
_entity_poly.pdbx_seq_one_letter_code
_entity_poly.pdbx_strand_id
1 'polypeptide(L)'
;MEQIVGVRFKPAGKIYYFDGNDLELHLDDGVIVETSRGLEYGYVVTMPTEAEKDEENPMKPVIRRATIKDMAQLERNKAREKSAFDICLQKIEKFKVPMKLLRAEYTFDRNKIVFFFTSDGRVDFRELVKELAAVFHTRIELR
;
A
#
# COMPACT_ATOMS: atom_id res chain seq x y z
N MET A 1 -26.51 10.62 -9.11
CA MET A 1 -25.28 10.20 -9.82
C MET A 1 -24.08 10.37 -8.92
N GLU A 2 -23.11 9.45 -9.05
CA GLU A 2 -21.86 9.55 -8.31
C GLU A 2 -20.82 10.27 -9.14
N GLN A 3 -19.88 10.93 -8.47
CA GLN A 3 -18.66 11.36 -9.13
C GLN A 3 -17.61 10.26 -8.96
N ILE A 4 -16.97 9.89 -10.06
CA ILE A 4 -15.95 8.84 -10.10
C ILE A 4 -14.60 9.48 -10.37
N VAL A 5 -13.60 9.11 -9.59
CA VAL A 5 -12.22 9.56 -9.79
C VAL A 5 -11.30 8.36 -9.97
N GLY A 6 -10.32 8.50 -10.85
CA GLY A 6 -9.26 7.52 -11.01
C GLY A 6 -8.09 7.84 -10.10
N VAL A 7 -7.61 6.85 -9.39
CA VAL A 7 -6.53 6.97 -8.42
C VAL A 7 -5.43 5.98 -8.74
N ARG A 8 -4.19 6.43 -8.68
CA ARG A 8 -3.02 5.58 -8.89
C ARG A 8 -2.15 5.62 -7.64
N PHE A 9 -1.69 4.46 -7.21
CA PHE A 9 -0.87 4.35 -5.99
C PHE A 9 0.62 4.39 -6.28
N LYS A 10 1.02 4.01 -7.49
CA LYS A 10 2.42 4.00 -7.94
C LYS A 10 2.51 4.69 -9.30
N PRO A 11 3.63 5.37 -9.61
CA PRO A 11 3.76 6.13 -10.86
C PRO A 11 3.42 5.36 -12.14
N ALA A 12 3.78 4.09 -12.23
CA ALA A 12 3.49 3.24 -13.38
C ALA A 12 2.41 2.20 -13.07
N GLY A 13 1.66 2.41 -11.99
CA GLY A 13 0.66 1.45 -11.53
C GLY A 13 -0.65 1.56 -12.28
N LYS A 14 -1.52 0.60 -12.02
CA LYS A 14 -2.87 0.57 -12.55
C LYS A 14 -3.72 1.68 -11.95
N ILE A 15 -4.70 2.17 -12.70
CA ILE A 15 -5.67 3.15 -12.22
C ILE A 15 -6.85 2.40 -11.60
N TYR A 16 -7.22 2.79 -10.38
CA TYR A 16 -8.39 2.27 -9.67
C TYR A 16 -9.41 3.38 -9.50
N TYR A 17 -10.69 3.06 -9.56
CA TYR A 17 -11.76 4.05 -9.54
C TYR A 17 -12.48 4.05 -8.20
N PHE A 18 -12.74 5.25 -7.70
CA PHE A 18 -13.40 5.49 -6.41
C PHE A 18 -14.50 6.52 -6.55
N ASP A 19 -15.47 6.46 -5.63
CA ASP A 19 -16.45 7.53 -5.47
C ASP A 19 -15.72 8.77 -4.91
N GLY A 20 -15.89 9.90 -5.58
CA GLY A 20 -15.28 11.16 -5.15
C GLY A 20 -15.78 11.67 -3.80
N ASN A 21 -16.91 11.13 -3.29
CA ASN A 21 -17.44 11.42 -1.97
C ASN A 21 -17.73 12.91 -1.71
N ASP A 22 -18.20 13.61 -2.76
CA ASP A 22 -18.51 15.05 -2.73
C ASP A 22 -17.32 15.94 -2.33
N LEU A 23 -16.10 15.42 -2.46
CA LEU A 23 -14.89 16.18 -2.21
C LEU A 23 -14.49 16.96 -3.45
N GLU A 24 -13.91 18.13 -3.25
CA GLU A 24 -13.32 18.90 -4.35
C GLU A 24 -11.94 18.31 -4.65
N LEU A 25 -11.85 17.53 -5.74
CA LEU A 25 -10.64 16.82 -6.13
C LEU A 25 -10.14 17.32 -7.48
N HIS A 26 -8.82 17.46 -7.57
CA HIS A 26 -8.12 17.91 -8.79
C HIS A 26 -7.02 16.91 -9.14
N LEU A 27 -6.54 17.00 -10.37
CA LEU A 27 -5.41 16.16 -10.80
C LEU A 27 -4.22 16.34 -9.87
N ASP A 28 -3.55 15.26 -9.59
CA ASP A 28 -2.36 15.16 -8.73
C ASP A 28 -2.63 15.36 -7.23
N ASP A 29 -3.90 15.57 -6.83
CA ASP A 29 -4.24 15.63 -5.42
C ASP A 29 -3.93 14.28 -4.75
N GLY A 30 -3.30 14.34 -3.57
CA GLY A 30 -3.16 13.18 -2.72
C GLY A 30 -4.49 12.87 -2.02
N VAL A 31 -4.85 11.60 -1.96
CA VAL A 31 -6.09 11.14 -1.32
C VAL A 31 -5.82 9.90 -0.49
N ILE A 32 -6.64 9.73 0.54
CA ILE A 32 -6.63 8.54 1.37
C ILE A 32 -7.86 7.70 1.02
N VAL A 33 -7.63 6.44 0.72
CA VAL A 33 -8.67 5.48 0.39
C VAL A 33 -8.47 4.22 1.21
N GLU A 34 -9.53 3.42 1.35
CA GLU A 34 -9.45 2.11 1.98
C GLU A 34 -9.56 1.04 0.90
N THR A 35 -8.61 0.11 0.91
CA THR A 35 -8.58 -1.02 0.00
C THR A 35 -8.54 -2.32 0.82
N SER A 36 -8.47 -3.46 0.14
CA SER A 36 -8.30 -4.75 0.81
C SER A 36 -7.03 -4.82 1.66
N ARG A 37 -6.07 -3.92 1.42
CA ARG A 37 -4.81 -3.83 2.17
C ARG A 37 -4.90 -2.88 3.36
N GLY A 38 -6.02 -2.20 3.57
CA GLY A 38 -6.20 -1.17 4.58
C GLY A 38 -6.16 0.22 3.98
N LEU A 39 -5.77 1.21 4.77
CA LEU A 39 -5.66 2.59 4.29
C LEU A 39 -4.46 2.75 3.36
N GLU A 40 -4.69 3.41 2.24
CA GLU A 40 -3.63 3.68 1.25
C GLU A 40 -3.66 5.13 0.80
N TYR A 41 -2.47 5.65 0.50
CA TYR A 41 -2.28 6.98 -0.06
C TYR A 41 -2.17 6.86 -1.58
N GLY A 42 -3.00 7.57 -2.31
CA GLY A 42 -2.97 7.57 -3.77
C GLY A 42 -3.02 8.98 -4.33
N TYR A 43 -2.93 9.07 -5.65
CA TYR A 43 -2.97 10.34 -6.37
C TYR A 43 -4.08 10.32 -7.40
N VAL A 44 -4.83 11.41 -7.49
CA VAL A 44 -5.89 11.57 -8.49
C VAL A 44 -5.25 11.73 -9.86
N VAL A 45 -5.60 10.84 -10.79
CA VAL A 45 -5.04 10.87 -12.15
C VAL A 45 -6.08 11.12 -13.22
N THR A 46 -7.38 11.11 -12.89
CA THR A 46 -8.45 11.52 -13.78
C THR A 46 -9.31 12.56 -13.10
N MET A 47 -9.83 13.51 -13.86
CA MET A 47 -10.80 14.48 -13.32
C MET A 47 -12.09 13.74 -12.94
N PRO A 48 -12.76 14.20 -11.88
CA PRO A 48 -14.04 13.58 -11.50
C PRO A 48 -15.04 13.64 -12.66
N THR A 49 -15.68 12.51 -12.92
CA THR A 49 -16.75 12.41 -13.93
C THR A 49 -18.00 11.85 -13.30
N GLU A 50 -19.16 12.25 -13.80
CA GLU A 50 -20.42 11.72 -13.30
C GLU A 50 -20.70 10.35 -13.90
N ALA A 51 -21.23 9.45 -13.09
CA ALA A 51 -21.67 8.13 -13.51
C ALA A 51 -22.87 7.71 -12.71
N GLU A 52 -23.66 6.79 -13.28
CA GLU A 52 -24.78 6.22 -12.54
C GLU A 52 -24.27 5.34 -11.39
N LYS A 53 -24.97 5.43 -10.29
CA LYS A 53 -24.66 4.64 -9.10
C LYS A 53 -25.02 3.17 -9.35
N ASP A 54 -24.06 2.29 -9.20
CA ASP A 54 -24.28 0.84 -9.24
C ASP A 54 -24.55 0.36 -7.82
N GLU A 55 -25.81 0.10 -7.49
CA GLU A 55 -26.19 -0.33 -6.15
C GLU A 55 -25.76 -1.75 -5.82
N GLU A 56 -25.52 -2.58 -6.85
CA GLU A 56 -25.04 -3.96 -6.63
C GLU A 56 -23.56 -4.03 -6.34
N ASN A 57 -22.78 -3.12 -6.96
CA ASN A 57 -21.34 -3.04 -6.77
C ASN A 57 -20.94 -1.58 -6.50
N PRO A 58 -21.26 -1.07 -5.31
CA PRO A 58 -20.93 0.32 -4.99
C PRO A 58 -19.43 0.53 -4.96
N MET A 59 -18.99 1.66 -5.52
CA MET A 59 -17.59 2.04 -5.43
C MET A 59 -17.26 2.48 -4.01
N LYS A 60 -16.06 2.13 -3.57
CA LYS A 60 -15.57 2.63 -2.29
C LYS A 60 -15.30 4.12 -2.41
N PRO A 61 -15.61 4.90 -1.37
CA PRO A 61 -15.38 6.34 -1.42
C PRO A 61 -13.95 6.70 -1.12
N VAL A 62 -13.51 7.84 -1.67
CA VAL A 62 -12.33 8.52 -1.17
C VAL A 62 -12.66 8.99 0.24
N ILE A 63 -11.83 8.62 1.22
CA ILE A 63 -12.08 8.96 2.62
C ILE A 63 -11.89 10.44 2.86
N ARG A 64 -10.76 10.98 2.37
CA ARG A 64 -10.42 12.39 2.51
C ARG A 64 -9.28 12.76 1.58
N ARG A 65 -9.11 14.05 1.37
CA ARG A 65 -7.90 14.56 0.73
C ARG A 65 -6.73 14.40 1.71
N ALA A 66 -5.54 14.16 1.17
CA ALA A 66 -4.35 14.02 2.00
C ALA A 66 -4.01 15.33 2.69
N THR A 67 -3.68 15.24 3.97
CA THR A 67 -3.21 16.38 4.76
C THR A 67 -1.70 16.45 4.73
N ILE A 68 -1.13 17.54 5.28
CA ILE A 68 0.33 17.64 5.45
C ILE A 68 0.84 16.51 6.33
N LYS A 69 0.09 16.11 7.36
CA LYS A 69 0.43 14.96 8.20
C LYS A 69 0.46 13.66 7.41
N ASP A 70 -0.49 13.47 6.50
CA ASP A 70 -0.52 12.30 5.62
C ASP A 70 0.70 12.25 4.70
N MET A 71 1.07 13.39 4.12
CA MET A 71 2.26 13.50 3.28
C MET A 71 3.53 13.16 4.05
N ALA A 72 3.65 13.65 5.27
CA ALA A 72 4.79 13.34 6.14
C ALA A 72 4.82 11.87 6.52
N GLN A 73 3.67 11.26 6.77
CA GLN A 73 3.55 9.83 7.06
C GLN A 73 4.03 8.99 5.87
N LEU A 74 3.63 9.38 4.65
CA LEU A 74 4.05 8.69 3.43
C LEU A 74 5.58 8.72 3.29
N GLU A 75 6.20 9.86 3.50
CA GLU A 75 7.65 9.99 3.41
C GLU A 75 8.36 9.16 4.49
N ARG A 76 7.85 9.16 5.72
CA ARG A 76 8.41 8.31 6.79
C ARG A 76 8.28 6.83 6.45
N ASN A 77 7.16 6.42 5.86
CA ASN A 77 6.96 5.04 5.43
C ASN A 77 8.01 4.64 4.38
N LYS A 78 8.26 5.49 3.40
CA LYS A 78 9.27 5.23 2.36
C LYS A 78 10.67 5.04 2.96
N ALA A 79 11.05 5.88 3.91
CA ALA A 79 12.34 5.75 4.58
C ALA A 79 12.43 4.45 5.38
N ARG A 80 11.35 4.07 6.07
CA ARG A 80 11.28 2.83 6.84
C ARG A 80 11.25 1.60 5.96
N GLU A 81 10.65 1.68 4.78
CA GLU A 81 10.63 0.57 3.82
C GLU A 81 12.04 0.21 3.36
N LYS A 82 12.87 1.22 3.13
CA LYS A 82 14.25 1.00 2.75
C LYS A 82 15.03 0.29 3.88
N SER A 83 14.87 0.74 5.11
CA SER A 83 15.48 0.11 6.26
C SER A 83 14.96 -1.31 6.48
N ALA A 84 13.65 -1.52 6.33
CA ALA A 84 13.03 -2.83 6.48
C ALA A 84 13.54 -3.80 5.42
N PHE A 85 13.72 -3.34 4.19
CA PHE A 85 14.30 -4.15 3.11
C PHE A 85 15.70 -4.64 3.49
N ASP A 86 16.55 -3.74 3.94
CA ASP A 86 17.94 -4.08 4.32
C ASP A 86 17.97 -5.07 5.48
N ILE A 87 17.14 -4.87 6.50
CA ILE A 87 17.05 -5.77 7.65
C ILE A 87 16.56 -7.16 7.20
N CYS A 88 15.54 -7.20 6.33
CA CYS A 88 15.02 -8.46 5.82
C CYS A 88 16.09 -9.23 5.03
N LEU A 89 16.88 -8.54 4.20
CA LEU A 89 18.00 -9.16 3.48
C LEU A 89 18.98 -9.81 4.45
N GLN A 90 19.34 -9.13 5.54
CA GLN A 90 20.23 -9.68 6.55
C GLN A 90 19.67 -10.95 7.18
N LYS A 91 18.36 -10.96 7.47
CA LYS A 91 17.69 -12.12 8.07
C LYS A 91 17.60 -13.28 7.09
N ILE A 92 17.31 -13.01 5.82
CA ILE A 92 17.30 -14.03 4.77
C ILE A 92 18.67 -14.71 4.67
N GLU A 93 19.73 -13.94 4.71
CA GLU A 93 21.10 -14.46 4.68
C GLU A 93 21.42 -15.26 5.95
N LYS A 94 21.06 -14.72 7.11
CA LYS A 94 21.28 -15.38 8.41
C LYS A 94 20.64 -16.77 8.46
N PHE A 95 19.41 -16.90 8.01
CA PHE A 95 18.66 -18.16 8.05
C PHE A 95 18.82 -18.98 6.77
N LYS A 96 19.59 -18.49 5.79
CA LYS A 96 19.83 -19.16 4.51
C LYS A 96 18.54 -19.55 3.80
N VAL A 97 17.57 -18.63 3.78
CA VAL A 97 16.28 -18.85 3.14
C VAL A 97 16.46 -18.72 1.62
N PRO A 98 16.07 -19.76 0.82
CA PRO A 98 16.26 -19.72 -0.63
C PRO A 98 15.20 -18.86 -1.33
N MET A 99 15.26 -17.57 -1.13
CA MET A 99 14.34 -16.61 -1.73
C MET A 99 15.09 -15.34 -2.14
N LYS A 100 14.52 -14.64 -3.11
CA LYS A 100 15.02 -13.33 -3.53
C LYS A 100 14.01 -12.27 -3.12
N LEU A 101 14.42 -11.32 -2.28
CA LEU A 101 13.58 -10.21 -1.86
C LEU A 101 13.54 -9.18 -2.98
N LEU A 102 12.33 -8.74 -3.35
CA LEU A 102 12.10 -7.76 -4.41
C LEU A 102 11.88 -6.35 -3.85
N ARG A 103 11.01 -6.23 -2.83
CA ARG A 103 10.71 -4.95 -2.20
C ARG A 103 10.00 -5.16 -0.88
N ALA A 104 9.96 -4.11 -0.06
CA ALA A 104 9.21 -4.06 1.18
C ALA A 104 8.26 -2.86 1.12
N GLU A 105 7.02 -3.05 1.55
CA GLU A 105 6.02 -1.99 1.57
C GLU A 105 5.28 -1.99 2.90
N TYR A 106 5.18 -0.81 3.53
CA TYR A 106 4.29 -0.61 4.67
C TYR A 106 2.90 -0.27 4.16
N THR A 107 1.85 -0.73 4.86
CA THR A 107 0.54 -0.12 4.70
C THR A 107 0.64 1.33 5.18
N PHE A 108 -0.24 2.20 4.69
CA PHE A 108 -0.14 3.63 5.03
C PHE A 108 -0.19 3.88 6.54
N ASP A 109 -1.05 3.16 7.26
CA ASP A 109 -1.19 3.25 8.73
C ASP A 109 -0.11 2.50 9.49
N ARG A 110 0.82 1.83 8.80
CA ARG A 110 1.90 1.01 9.34
C ARG A 110 1.45 -0.17 10.20
N ASN A 111 0.25 -0.65 9.99
CA ASN A 111 -0.25 -1.83 10.69
C ASN A 111 0.34 -3.12 10.16
N LYS A 112 0.91 -3.08 8.96
CA LYS A 112 1.44 -4.27 8.30
C LYS A 112 2.62 -3.90 7.39
N ILE A 113 3.61 -4.79 7.31
CA ILE A 113 4.67 -4.74 6.30
C ILE A 113 4.49 -5.92 5.37
N VAL A 114 4.53 -5.66 4.07
CA VAL A 114 4.49 -6.71 3.05
C VAL A 114 5.87 -6.80 2.42
N PHE A 115 6.45 -8.00 2.43
CA PHE A 115 7.71 -8.29 1.73
C PHE A 115 7.40 -9.10 0.50
N PHE A 116 7.78 -8.59 -0.66
CA PHE A 116 7.57 -9.27 -1.95
C PHE A 116 8.84 -10.01 -2.35
N PHE A 117 8.68 -11.24 -2.78
CA PHE A 117 9.82 -12.11 -3.07
C PHE A 117 9.53 -13.05 -4.24
N THR A 118 10.61 -13.67 -4.73
CA THR A 118 10.52 -14.80 -5.65
C THR A 118 11.33 -15.97 -5.07
N SER A 119 10.92 -17.18 -5.40
CA SER A 119 11.65 -18.39 -5.05
C SER A 119 11.37 -19.47 -6.11
N ASP A 120 12.31 -20.43 -6.24
CA ASP A 120 12.19 -21.50 -7.23
C ASP A 120 11.36 -22.69 -6.72
N GLY A 121 10.90 -22.65 -5.49
CA GLY A 121 10.14 -23.73 -4.89
C GLY A 121 9.54 -23.35 -3.59
N ARG A 122 9.11 -24.35 -2.83
CA ARG A 122 8.57 -24.13 -1.50
C ARG A 122 9.64 -23.67 -0.53
N VAL A 123 9.32 -22.69 0.27
CA VAL A 123 10.21 -22.13 1.26
C VAL A 123 9.51 -22.17 2.61
N ASP A 124 10.25 -22.57 3.65
CA ASP A 124 9.74 -22.50 5.02
C ASP A 124 10.08 -21.12 5.59
N PHE A 125 9.06 -20.30 5.77
CA PHE A 125 9.20 -18.92 6.24
C PHE A 125 9.04 -18.75 7.76
N ARG A 126 8.73 -19.81 8.49
CA ARG A 126 8.33 -19.71 9.90
C ARG A 126 9.34 -18.95 10.76
N GLU A 127 10.62 -19.32 10.66
CA GLU A 127 11.67 -18.64 11.44
C GLU A 127 11.89 -17.21 10.97
N LEU A 128 11.87 -16.99 9.67
CA LEU A 128 12.03 -15.66 9.09
C LEU A 128 10.90 -14.71 9.55
N VAL A 129 9.66 -15.13 9.42
CA VAL A 129 8.49 -14.33 9.82
C VAL A 129 8.53 -14.01 11.31
N LYS A 130 8.87 -14.98 12.14
CA LYS A 130 8.99 -14.80 13.58
C LYS A 130 10.05 -13.76 13.92
N GLU A 131 11.20 -13.84 13.28
CA GLU A 131 12.30 -12.90 13.50
C GLU A 131 11.93 -11.49 13.04
N LEU A 132 11.31 -11.37 11.86
CA LEU A 132 10.87 -10.08 11.34
C LEU A 132 9.80 -9.45 12.23
N ALA A 133 8.85 -10.23 12.71
CA ALA A 133 7.82 -9.73 13.62
C ALA A 133 8.43 -9.23 14.93
N ALA A 134 9.46 -9.91 15.44
CA ALA A 134 10.15 -9.50 16.65
C ALA A 134 10.92 -8.19 16.47
N VAL A 135 11.50 -7.95 15.28
CA VAL A 135 12.24 -6.73 14.97
C VAL A 135 11.30 -5.55 14.76
N PHE A 136 10.25 -5.74 13.96
CA PHE A 136 9.39 -4.64 13.53
C PHE A 136 8.18 -4.40 14.41
N HIS A 137 7.81 -5.34 15.27
CA HIS A 137 6.65 -5.25 16.16
C HIS A 137 5.36 -4.92 15.43
N THR A 138 5.18 -5.49 14.23
CA THR A 138 3.99 -5.29 13.41
C THR A 138 3.69 -6.57 12.63
N ARG A 139 2.53 -6.62 11.99
CA ARG A 139 2.15 -7.78 11.18
C ARG A 139 3.06 -7.88 9.97
N ILE A 140 3.49 -9.09 9.67
CA ILE A 140 4.37 -9.40 8.53
C ILE A 140 3.59 -10.23 7.53
N GLU A 141 3.62 -9.84 6.27
CA GLU A 141 3.05 -10.62 5.18
C GLU A 141 4.11 -10.86 4.12
N LEU A 142 4.17 -12.08 3.60
CA LEU A 142 5.07 -12.45 2.50
C LEU A 142 4.24 -12.76 1.27
N ARG A 143 4.61 -12.19 0.13
CA ARG A 143 3.90 -12.39 -1.14
C ARG A 143 4.82 -12.75 -2.29
#